data_d6a14614ae7662c78948ab6845cf881e
#
_entry.id   d6a14614ae7662c78948ab6845cf881e
#
_cell.length_a   1.000
_cell.length_b   1.000
_cell.length_c   1.000
_cell.angle_alpha   90.00
_cell.angle_beta   90.00
_cell.angle_gamma   90.00
#
_symmetry.space_group_name_H-M   'P 1'
#
loop_
_entity.id
_entity.type
_entity.pdbx_description
1 polymer ?
#
loop_
_entity_poly.entity_id
_entity_poly.type
_entity_poly.pdbx_seq_one_letter_code
_entity_poly.pdbx_strand_id
1 'polypeptide(L)' 'MPTSVQHNQPDFGIQAIALWDYQAEDANELTFDPDEVITNIQMVHDGWWHGHCNGQSGLFPSNYVKLIDH' A
#
# COMPACT_ATOMS: atom_id res chain seq x y z
N MET A 1 -18.51 22.95 15.47
CA MET A 1 -18.19 22.49 15.11
C MET A 1 -17.71 21.65 14.90
N PRO A 2 -17.69 21.28 14.80
CA PRO A 2 -17.06 20.46 14.74
C PRO A 2 -16.83 19.54 14.18
N THR A 3 -17.12 19.14 14.25
CA THR A 3 -17.01 18.26 13.65
C THR A 3 -16.02 17.93 12.82
N SER A 4 -15.59 18.50 12.33
CA SER A 4 -14.53 18.41 11.43
C SER A 4 -13.29 17.77 11.91
N VAL A 5 -13.28 17.50 13.10
CA VAL A 5 -12.08 17.06 13.72
C VAL A 5 -11.53 15.79 13.14
N GLN A 6 -12.40 14.91 12.81
CA GLN A 6 -11.95 13.64 12.32
C GLN A 6 -11.29 13.75 10.98
N HIS A 7 -11.47 14.84 10.31
CA HIS A 7 -10.88 15.01 9.01
C HIS A 7 -9.41 15.31 9.05
N ASN A 8 -8.88 15.49 10.21
CA ASN A 8 -7.46 15.73 10.34
C ASN A 8 -6.66 14.46 10.25
N GLN A 9 -7.34 13.33 10.26
CA GLN A 9 -6.65 12.06 10.16
C GLN A 9 -6.57 11.64 8.71
N PRO A 10 -5.36 11.34 8.23
CA PRO A 10 -5.25 10.85 6.86
C PRO A 10 -5.97 9.52 6.72
N ASP A 11 -6.55 9.32 5.57
CA ASP A 11 -7.19 8.07 5.23
C ASP A 11 -6.21 7.25 4.43
N PHE A 12 -5.67 6.22 5.03
CA PHE A 12 -4.71 5.34 4.37
C PHE A 12 -5.39 4.15 3.70
N GLY A 13 -6.72 4.07 3.79
CA GLY A 13 -7.44 3.00 3.16
C GLY A 13 -7.01 1.62 3.61
N ILE A 14 -6.96 0.69 2.68
CA ILE A 14 -6.48 -0.66 2.97
C ILE A 14 -4.96 -0.61 3.05
N GLN A 15 -4.41 -1.22 4.09
CA GLN A 15 -2.98 -1.20 4.34
C GLN A 15 -2.45 -2.62 4.47
N ALA A 16 -1.17 -2.77 4.14
CA ALA A 16 -0.49 -4.05 4.27
C ALA A 16 0.96 -3.82 4.65
N ILE A 17 1.58 -4.85 5.19
CA ILE A 17 3.01 -4.82 5.51
C ILE A 17 3.74 -5.75 4.56
N ALA A 18 4.89 -5.31 4.08
CA ALA A 18 5.68 -6.11 3.16
C ALA A 18 6.34 -7.27 3.91
N LEU A 19 6.18 -8.47 3.37
CA LEU A 19 6.81 -9.68 3.91
C LEU A 19 8.21 -9.87 3.33
N TRP A 20 8.39 -9.47 2.09
CA TRP A 20 9.63 -9.62 1.35
C TRP A 20 9.91 -8.31 0.61
N ASP A 21 11.13 -8.13 0.17
CA ASP A 21 11.44 -7.00 -0.69
C ASP A 21 10.92 -7.26 -2.10
N TYR A 22 10.56 -6.20 -2.80
CA TYR A 22 10.16 -6.25 -4.19
C TYR A 22 10.80 -5.10 -4.94
N GLN A 23 11.44 -5.43 -6.06
CA GLN A 23 12.07 -4.44 -6.92
C GLN A 23 11.21 -4.28 -8.17
N ALA A 24 10.74 -3.06 -8.39
CA ALA A 24 9.95 -2.76 -9.57
C ALA A 24 10.73 -3.10 -10.84
N GLU A 25 10.09 -3.81 -11.76
CA GLU A 25 10.67 -4.14 -13.04
C GLU A 25 10.21 -3.20 -14.12
N ASP A 26 9.11 -2.50 -13.89
CA ASP A 26 8.56 -1.52 -14.81
C ASP A 26 8.25 -0.24 -14.04
N ALA A 27 8.10 0.85 -14.78
CA ALA A 27 7.85 2.15 -14.17
C ALA A 27 6.52 2.20 -13.42
N ASN A 28 5.58 1.32 -13.75
CA ASN A 28 4.28 1.29 -13.09
C ASN A 28 4.24 0.36 -11.89
N GLU A 29 5.39 -0.14 -11.45
CA GLU A 29 5.47 -1.03 -10.31
C GLU A 29 6.06 -0.33 -9.11
N LEU A 30 5.75 -0.86 -7.93
CA LEU A 30 6.16 -0.28 -6.66
C LEU A 30 7.32 -1.08 -6.07
N THR A 31 8.35 -0.38 -5.62
CA THR A 31 9.48 -1.00 -4.92
C THR A 31 9.30 -0.83 -3.42
N PHE A 32 9.59 -1.86 -2.66
CA PHE A 32 9.58 -1.77 -1.19
C PHE A 32 10.51 -2.80 -0.58
N ASP A 33 10.86 -2.54 0.67
CA ASP A 33 11.66 -3.44 1.49
C ASP A 33 10.78 -4.16 2.50
N PRO A 34 11.28 -5.24 3.12
CA PRO A 34 10.49 -5.92 4.15
C PRO A 34 10.11 -4.97 5.27
N ASP A 35 8.96 -5.21 5.85
CA ASP A 35 8.40 -4.45 6.97
C ASP A 35 7.92 -3.05 6.61
N GLU A 36 8.05 -2.62 5.37
CA GLU A 36 7.46 -1.36 4.96
C GLU A 36 5.96 -1.49 4.84
N VAL A 37 5.25 -0.39 5.13
CA VAL A 37 3.79 -0.37 5.08
C VAL A 37 3.36 0.22 3.75
N ILE A 38 2.51 -0.52 3.05
CA ILE A 38 1.90 -0.07 1.81
C ILE A 38 0.47 0.39 2.14
N THR A 39 0.09 1.55 1.63
CA THR A 39 -1.20 2.16 1.95
C THR A 39 -2.05 2.34 0.70
N ASN A 40 -3.32 2.67 0.93
CA ASN A 40 -4.27 2.97 -0.15
C ASN A 40 -4.30 1.87 -1.20
N ILE A 41 -4.36 0.63 -0.75
CA ILE A 41 -4.27 -0.52 -1.62
C ILE A 41 -5.58 -0.68 -2.39
N GLN A 42 -5.45 -0.92 -3.68
CA GLN A 42 -6.55 -1.24 -4.58
C GLN A 42 -6.28 -2.60 -5.18
N MET A 43 -7.22 -3.50 -5.03
CA MET A 43 -7.08 -4.88 -5.49
C MET A 43 -7.58 -4.96 -6.92
N VAL A 44 -6.78 -4.37 -7.83
CA VAL A 44 -7.21 -4.16 -9.22
C VAL A 44 -7.14 -5.40 -10.08
N HIS A 45 -6.26 -6.35 -9.71
CA HIS A 45 -6.10 -7.61 -10.44
C HIS A 45 -5.86 -8.73 -9.44
N ASP A 46 -6.14 -9.94 -9.85
CA ASP A 46 -5.72 -11.10 -9.09
C ASP A 46 -4.21 -11.15 -9.09
N GLY A 47 -3.63 -11.22 -7.88
CA GLY A 47 -2.20 -11.38 -7.74
C GLY A 47 -1.39 -10.10 -7.88
N TRP A 48 -1.97 -9.01 -8.39
CA TRP A 48 -1.27 -7.73 -8.53
C TRP A 48 -2.17 -6.62 -8.01
N TRP A 49 -1.73 -5.99 -6.93
CA TRP A 49 -2.46 -4.90 -6.31
C TRP A 49 -1.71 -3.59 -6.53
N HIS A 50 -2.42 -2.49 -6.42
CA HIS A 50 -1.85 -1.16 -6.53
C HIS A 50 -1.84 -0.52 -5.15
N GLY A 51 -0.76 0.19 -4.83
CA GLY A 51 -0.68 0.86 -3.53
C GLY A 51 0.37 1.94 -3.52
N HIS A 52 0.57 2.51 -2.35
CA HIS A 52 1.49 3.63 -2.13
C HIS A 52 2.50 3.26 -1.06
N CYS A 53 3.74 3.63 -1.28
CA CYS A 53 4.82 3.39 -0.32
C CYS A 53 5.94 4.38 -0.57
N ASN A 54 6.41 5.03 0.48
CA ASN A 54 7.55 5.96 0.40
C ASN A 54 7.36 7.05 -0.64
N GLY A 55 6.15 7.58 -0.75
CA GLY A 55 5.87 8.67 -1.67
C GLY A 55 5.73 8.25 -3.12
N GLN A 56 5.74 6.97 -3.39
CA GLN A 56 5.56 6.43 -4.73
C GLN A 56 4.32 5.55 -4.77
N SER A 57 3.85 5.26 -5.98
CA SER A 57 2.71 4.38 -6.14
C SER A 57 2.95 3.44 -7.31
N GLY A 58 2.33 2.28 -7.26
CA GLY A 58 2.48 1.34 -8.34
C GLY A 58 1.92 -0.03 -7.98
N LEU A 59 2.10 -0.96 -8.92
CA LEU A 59 1.65 -2.33 -8.78
C LEU A 59 2.70 -3.19 -8.08
N PHE A 60 2.23 -4.17 -7.35
CA PHE A 60 3.11 -5.12 -6.68
C PHE A 60 2.43 -6.48 -6.55
N PRO A 61 3.22 -7.55 -6.37
CA PRO A 61 2.64 -8.88 -6.18
C PRO A 61 1.91 -8.94 -4.83
N SER A 62 0.65 -9.33 -4.85
CA SER A 62 -0.16 -9.32 -3.63
C SER A 62 0.32 -10.33 -2.60
N ASN A 63 0.99 -11.40 -3.02
CA ASN A 63 1.49 -12.40 -2.08
C ASN A 63 2.80 -12.00 -1.42
N TYR A 64 3.31 -10.80 -1.72
CA TYR A 64 4.49 -10.26 -1.04
C TYR A 64 4.12 -9.44 0.18
N VAL A 65 2.84 -9.29 0.46
CA VAL A 65 2.39 -8.44 1.56
C VAL A 65 1.35 -9.19 2.39
N LYS A 66 1.16 -8.72 3.61
CA LYS A 66 0.12 -9.21 4.50
C LYS A 66 -0.75 -8.03 4.89
N LEU A 67 -2.05 -8.16 4.69
CA LEU A 67 -2.98 -7.08 5.05
C LEU A 67 -2.92 -6.82 6.54
N ILE A 68 -2.96 -5.54 6.88
CA ILE A 68 -3.01 -5.11 8.26
C ILE A 68 -4.48 -5.02 8.65
N ASP A 69 -4.82 -5.74 9.71
CA ASP A 69 -6.18 -5.79 10.20
C ASP A 69 -6.26 -4.94 11.45
N HIS A 70 -7.13 -3.94 11.42
CA HIS A 70 -7.28 -3.02 12.56
C HIS A 70 -8.47 -3.38 13.41
#